data_0da4b5bab2d2d9b2eabc8bdbb2b43467
#
_entry.id   0da4b5bab2d2d9b2eabc8bdbb2b43467
#
_cell.length_a   1.000
_cell.length_b   1.000
_cell.length_c   1.000
_cell.angle_alpha   90.00
_cell.angle_beta   90.00
_cell.angle_gamma   90.00
#
_symmetry.space_group_name_H-M   'P 1'
#
loop_
_entity.id
_entity.type
_entity.pdbx_description
1 polymer ?
#
loop_
_entity_poly.entity_id
_entity_poly.type
_entity_poly.pdbx_seq_one_letter_code
_entity_poly.pdbx_strand_id
1 'polypeptide(L)'
;MEKRLKKTLARTSNCGANCTKLVLLVALFTPAFWSVDRISAPIEETTHSDDGNALVTAERPRPRQLVKAYSIVKSRRPEIADMEAWRISEVILEESSRHQLDPLLILAIIQIESNFQHAAVSPVGARGLMQIMPETGRYLADALHRECGLRPADFRPESLDDPSHNIRLGTYYLHGLRKQFQDLNLALIAYNLGPGEVQSRIENNLEFSAQFADIVLDTYQNYKESLTRF
;
A
#
# COMPACT_ATOMS: atom_id res chain seq x y z
N MET A 1 11.90 38.33 47.06
CA MET A 1 10.54 38.13 47.60
C MET A 1 9.81 37.09 46.74
N GLU A 2 9.73 35.98 47.34
CA GLU A 2 9.11 34.74 46.87
C GLU A 2 7.60 34.91 46.66
N LYS A 3 7.04 34.26 45.64
CA LYS A 3 5.77 33.58 45.81
C LYS A 3 5.69 32.36 44.88
N ARG A 4 5.77 31.23 45.53
CA ARG A 4 5.36 29.89 45.05
C ARG A 4 3.95 29.89 44.49
N LEU A 5 3.76 29.16 43.44
CA LEU A 5 2.44 28.54 43.14
C LEU A 5 2.64 27.12 42.68
N LYS A 6 2.40 26.24 43.63
CA LYS A 6 2.12 24.83 43.43
C LYS A 6 0.82 24.73 42.63
N LYS A 7 0.77 23.91 41.56
CA LYS A 7 -0.48 23.42 40.98
C LYS A 7 -0.37 21.93 40.71
N THR A 8 -0.94 21.27 41.57
CA THR A 8 -1.72 20.06 41.66
C THR A 8 -1.89 19.30 40.32
N LEU A 9 -1.38 18.08 40.36
CA LEU A 9 -1.72 17.00 39.46
C LEU A 9 -3.21 16.68 39.55
N ALA A 10 -3.89 16.71 38.43
CA ALA A 10 -5.12 15.99 38.24
C ALA A 10 -4.88 14.91 37.19
N ARG A 11 -4.80 13.70 37.69
CA ARG A 11 -4.85 12.45 36.98
C ARG A 11 -6.31 12.27 36.50
N THR A 12 -6.51 12.24 35.20
CA THR A 12 -7.71 11.61 34.64
C THR A 12 -7.26 10.68 33.54
N SER A 13 -7.30 9.41 33.88
CA SER A 13 -7.37 8.28 32.98
C SER A 13 -8.59 8.45 32.07
N ASN A 14 -8.38 8.54 30.79
CA ASN A 14 -9.40 8.19 29.82
C ASN A 14 -8.72 7.47 28.67
N CYS A 15 -8.85 6.15 28.73
CA CYS A 15 -8.56 5.22 27.65
C CYS A 15 -9.74 5.37 26.66
N GLY A 16 -9.52 6.14 25.61
CA GLY A 16 -10.45 6.28 24.50
C GLY A 16 -9.64 6.21 23.23
N ALA A 17 -9.81 5.10 22.51
CA ALA A 17 -9.23 4.86 21.22
C ALA A 17 -9.53 6.02 20.26
N ASN A 18 -8.53 6.80 19.96
CA ASN A 18 -8.52 7.70 18.81
C ASN A 18 -7.23 7.48 18.04
N CYS A 19 -7.27 6.49 17.17
CA CYS A 19 -6.37 6.42 16.03
C CYS A 19 -6.79 7.52 15.04
N THR A 20 -6.53 8.77 15.42
CA THR A 20 -6.83 9.92 14.59
C THR A 20 -5.53 10.61 14.26
N LYS A 21 -5.17 10.52 12.98
CA LYS A 21 -4.41 11.52 12.25
C LYS A 21 -2.91 11.56 12.51
N LEU A 22 -2.21 10.84 11.66
CA LEU A 22 -0.99 11.44 11.14
C LEU A 22 -1.15 11.55 9.62
N VAL A 23 -1.98 12.52 9.22
CA VAL A 23 -2.04 12.96 7.85
C VAL A 23 -1.31 14.27 7.81
N LEU A 24 -0.08 14.24 7.36
CA LEU A 24 0.70 15.44 7.13
C LEU A 24 1.27 15.45 5.72
N LEU A 25 0.83 16.47 5.01
CA LEU A 25 1.47 17.17 3.90
C LEU A 25 1.62 16.47 2.56
N VAL A 26 0.77 16.98 1.67
CA VAL A 26 0.95 17.01 0.22
C VAL A 26 2.36 17.54 -0.10
N ALA A 27 3.27 16.64 -0.42
CA ALA A 27 4.48 17.02 -1.13
C ALA A 27 4.14 17.15 -2.61
N LEU A 28 4.34 18.33 -3.15
CA LEU A 28 4.20 18.65 -4.56
C LEU A 28 5.04 17.69 -5.39
N PHE A 29 4.37 16.83 -6.14
CA PHE A 29 4.99 16.00 -7.14
C PHE A 29 5.59 16.89 -8.23
N THR A 30 6.89 17.07 -8.25
CA THR A 30 7.57 17.58 -9.43
C THR A 30 7.76 16.41 -10.42
N PRO A 31 7.41 16.58 -11.70
CA PRO A 31 7.47 15.48 -12.67
C PRO A 31 8.89 15.06 -13.08
N ALA A 32 9.92 15.53 -12.38
CA ALA A 32 11.31 15.33 -12.78
C ALA A 32 11.94 14.00 -12.32
N PHE A 33 11.24 13.16 -11.54
CA PHE A 33 11.88 12.05 -10.85
C PHE A 33 11.71 10.67 -11.47
N TRP A 34 10.98 10.57 -12.58
CA TRP A 34 10.84 9.30 -13.31
C TRP A 34 11.42 9.39 -14.72
N SER A 35 12.72 9.69 -14.80
CA SER A 35 13.48 9.38 -16.01
C SER A 35 13.73 7.88 -16.05
N VAL A 36 12.84 7.17 -16.73
CA VAL A 36 13.15 5.82 -17.20
C VAL A 36 14.19 5.98 -18.29
N ASP A 37 15.45 5.69 -17.98
CA ASP A 37 16.51 5.59 -18.97
C ASP A 37 16.09 4.56 -20.02
N ARG A 38 15.83 5.07 -21.23
CA ARG A 38 15.67 4.25 -22.43
C ARG A 38 17.03 3.66 -22.75
N ILE A 39 17.29 2.46 -22.31
CA ILE A 39 18.33 1.63 -22.92
C ILE A 39 17.69 0.99 -24.14
N SER A 40 17.88 1.65 -25.28
CA SER A 40 17.65 1.05 -26.58
C SER A 40 18.83 0.13 -26.87
N ALA A 41 18.64 -1.16 -26.67
CA ALA A 41 19.54 -2.15 -27.23
C ALA A 41 19.05 -2.55 -28.62
N PRO A 42 19.93 -2.74 -29.62
CA PRO A 42 19.53 -3.11 -30.97
C PRO A 42 19.03 -4.55 -31.01
N ILE A 43 17.94 -4.73 -31.77
CA ILE A 43 17.35 -6.03 -32.07
C ILE A 43 18.29 -6.77 -33.02
N GLU A 44 18.98 -7.79 -32.55
CA GLU A 44 19.56 -8.81 -33.41
C GLU A 44 18.47 -9.84 -33.72
N GLU A 45 18.08 -9.88 -34.97
CA GLU A 45 17.29 -10.95 -35.57
C GLU A 45 18.11 -12.23 -35.60
N THR A 46 17.77 -13.19 -34.74
CA THR A 46 18.18 -14.58 -34.94
C THR A 46 16.95 -15.44 -35.10
N THR A 47 16.93 -16.08 -36.27
CA THR A 47 15.92 -17.02 -36.77
C THR A 47 15.87 -18.32 -35.96
N HIS A 48 14.62 -18.75 -35.75
CA HIS A 48 14.13 -20.14 -35.57
C HIS A 48 14.79 -21.09 -34.57
N SER A 49 14.00 -21.42 -33.55
CA SER A 49 13.48 -22.79 -33.40
C SER A 49 12.27 -22.80 -32.49
N ASP A 50 11.25 -23.44 -33.02
CA ASP A 50 10.00 -23.86 -32.41
C ASP A 50 10.27 -24.67 -31.14
N ASP A 51 9.77 -24.20 -30.00
CA ASP A 51 9.40 -25.04 -28.88
C ASP A 51 8.66 -24.23 -27.79
N GLY A 52 7.37 -24.57 -27.66
CA GLY A 52 6.71 -24.60 -26.36
C GLY A 52 6.44 -23.29 -25.65
N ASN A 53 5.36 -22.63 -26.05
CA ASN A 53 4.36 -22.01 -25.18
C ASN A 53 4.74 -21.95 -23.67
N ALA A 54 5.67 -21.10 -23.31
CA ALA A 54 5.82 -20.63 -21.94
C ALA A 54 4.80 -19.51 -21.71
N LEU A 55 3.53 -19.87 -21.66
CA LEU A 55 2.54 -19.14 -20.91
C LEU A 55 3.13 -18.96 -19.51
N VAL A 56 3.50 -17.73 -19.17
CA VAL A 56 3.70 -17.32 -17.78
C VAL A 56 2.35 -17.55 -17.11
N THR A 57 2.13 -18.77 -16.64
CA THR A 57 1.01 -19.12 -15.80
C THR A 57 1.25 -18.37 -14.50
N ALA A 58 0.59 -17.22 -14.34
CA ALA A 58 0.42 -16.64 -13.02
C ALA A 58 -0.07 -17.79 -12.12
N GLU A 59 0.77 -18.27 -11.21
CA GLU A 59 0.41 -19.36 -10.31
C GLU A 59 -0.89 -18.99 -9.64
N ARG A 60 -1.94 -19.80 -9.87
CA ARG A 60 -3.21 -19.58 -9.15
C ARG A 60 -2.92 -19.61 -7.65
N PRO A 61 -3.43 -18.64 -6.89
CA PRO A 61 -3.19 -18.56 -5.46
C PRO A 61 -3.44 -19.92 -4.81
N ARG A 62 -2.49 -20.39 -4.01
CA ARG A 62 -2.65 -21.67 -3.34
C ARG A 62 -3.90 -21.60 -2.45
N PRO A 63 -4.79 -22.59 -2.48
CA PRO A 63 -6.07 -22.53 -1.75
C PRO A 63 -5.91 -22.15 -0.28
N ARG A 64 -4.85 -22.60 0.39
CA ARG A 64 -4.55 -22.26 1.79
C ARG A 64 -4.30 -20.76 2.02
N GLN A 65 -3.56 -20.12 1.12
CA GLN A 65 -3.28 -18.67 1.24
C GLN A 65 -4.56 -17.84 1.05
N LEU A 66 -5.43 -18.28 0.14
CA LEU A 66 -6.70 -17.61 -0.13
C LEU A 66 -7.64 -17.69 1.08
N VAL A 67 -7.84 -18.89 1.65
CA VAL A 67 -8.64 -19.09 2.86
C VAL A 67 -8.10 -18.23 4.01
N LYS A 68 -6.80 -18.15 4.13
CA LYS A 68 -6.12 -17.37 5.16
C LYS A 68 -6.36 -15.87 5.00
N ALA A 69 -6.19 -15.32 3.80
CA ALA A 69 -6.49 -13.92 3.51
C ALA A 69 -7.96 -13.60 3.81
N TYR A 70 -8.87 -14.45 3.32
CA TYR A 70 -10.30 -14.36 3.62
C TYR A 70 -10.58 -14.34 5.13
N SER A 71 -9.96 -15.25 5.90
CA SER A 71 -10.16 -15.30 7.35
C SER A 71 -9.71 -14.02 8.05
N ILE A 72 -8.60 -13.42 7.60
CA ILE A 72 -8.13 -12.12 8.11
C ILE A 72 -9.16 -11.03 7.79
N VAL A 73 -9.60 -10.91 6.54
CA VAL A 73 -10.61 -9.91 6.13
C VAL A 73 -11.88 -10.06 6.97
N LYS A 74 -12.42 -11.27 7.08
CA LYS A 74 -13.64 -11.54 7.86
C LYS A 74 -13.47 -11.30 9.36
N SER A 75 -12.30 -11.56 9.93
CA SER A 75 -12.03 -11.29 11.34
C SER A 75 -12.01 -9.79 11.66
N ARG A 76 -11.65 -8.95 10.70
CA ARG A 76 -11.61 -7.49 10.84
C ARG A 76 -12.92 -6.82 10.46
N ARG A 77 -13.65 -7.40 9.52
CA ARG A 77 -14.93 -6.92 9.02
C ARG A 77 -15.93 -8.07 8.94
N PRO A 78 -16.47 -8.53 10.09
CA PRO A 78 -17.43 -9.65 10.11
C PRO A 78 -18.67 -9.40 9.25
N GLU A 79 -19.07 -8.12 9.13
CA GLU A 79 -20.26 -7.67 8.40
C GLU A 79 -20.07 -7.62 6.87
N ILE A 80 -18.84 -7.69 6.36
CA ILE A 80 -18.61 -7.67 4.90
C ILE A 80 -19.23 -8.92 4.26
N ALA A 81 -19.85 -8.78 3.10
CA ALA A 81 -20.40 -9.92 2.37
C ALA A 81 -19.29 -10.92 2.01
N ASP A 82 -19.57 -12.21 2.11
CA ASP A 82 -18.58 -13.25 1.86
C ASP A 82 -17.96 -13.16 0.46
N MET A 83 -18.79 -12.92 -0.55
CA MET A 83 -18.32 -12.73 -1.93
C MET A 83 -17.32 -11.56 -2.08
N GLU A 84 -17.56 -10.48 -1.35
CA GLU A 84 -16.66 -9.32 -1.37
C GLU A 84 -15.35 -9.64 -0.61
N ALA A 85 -15.43 -10.31 0.54
CA ALA A 85 -14.26 -10.74 1.27
C ALA A 85 -13.38 -11.71 0.46
N TRP A 86 -14.00 -12.65 -0.28
CA TRP A 86 -13.30 -13.53 -1.21
C TRP A 86 -12.63 -12.74 -2.33
N ARG A 87 -13.36 -11.84 -2.99
CA ARG A 87 -12.83 -11.00 -4.07
C ARG A 87 -11.63 -10.16 -3.63
N ILE A 88 -11.72 -9.51 -2.46
CA ILE A 88 -10.60 -8.73 -1.88
C ILE A 88 -9.40 -9.65 -1.69
N SER A 89 -9.61 -10.84 -1.13
CA SER A 89 -8.55 -11.80 -0.86
C SER A 89 -7.87 -12.32 -2.13
N GLU A 90 -8.65 -12.61 -3.17
CA GLU A 90 -8.13 -13.03 -4.47
C GLU A 90 -7.26 -11.97 -5.11
N VAL A 91 -7.73 -10.71 -5.14
CA VAL A 91 -6.99 -9.60 -5.73
C VAL A 91 -5.69 -9.32 -4.93
N ILE A 92 -5.72 -9.41 -3.60
CA ILE A 92 -4.50 -9.26 -2.78
C ILE A 92 -3.47 -10.32 -3.17
N LEU A 93 -3.87 -11.58 -3.31
CA LEU A 93 -2.96 -12.65 -3.68
C LEU A 93 -2.43 -12.50 -5.12
N GLU A 94 -3.30 -12.13 -6.05
CA GLU A 94 -2.92 -11.89 -7.45
C GLU A 94 -1.87 -10.78 -7.56
N GLU A 95 -2.15 -9.61 -6.99
CA GLU A 95 -1.25 -8.46 -7.08
C GLU A 95 0.03 -8.65 -6.25
N SER A 96 -0.05 -9.33 -5.10
CA SER A 96 1.13 -9.70 -4.32
C SER A 96 2.06 -10.62 -5.11
N SER A 97 1.52 -11.62 -5.79
CA SER A 97 2.30 -12.52 -6.66
C SER A 97 2.92 -11.75 -7.83
N ARG A 98 2.15 -10.92 -8.52
CA ARG A 98 2.59 -10.09 -9.64
C ARG A 98 3.79 -9.21 -9.30
N HIS A 99 3.78 -8.63 -8.09
CA HIS A 99 4.79 -7.67 -7.64
C HIS A 99 5.80 -8.25 -6.65
N GLN A 100 5.79 -9.57 -6.45
CA GLN A 100 6.71 -10.27 -5.52
C GLN A 100 6.70 -9.67 -4.11
N LEU A 101 5.50 -9.36 -3.62
CA LEU A 101 5.24 -8.89 -2.27
C LEU A 101 4.57 -10.00 -1.44
N ASP A 102 4.77 -9.98 -0.13
CA ASP A 102 4.05 -10.89 0.76
C ASP A 102 2.59 -10.41 0.90
N PRO A 103 1.57 -11.26 0.62
CA PRO A 103 0.17 -10.87 0.77
C PRO A 103 -0.19 -10.45 2.19
N LEU A 104 0.50 -10.95 3.22
CA LEU A 104 0.27 -10.52 4.60
C LEU A 104 0.72 -9.08 4.84
N LEU A 105 1.73 -8.61 4.11
CA LEU A 105 2.14 -7.22 4.16
C LEU A 105 1.05 -6.31 3.58
N ILE A 106 0.46 -6.69 2.44
CA ILE A 106 -0.66 -5.92 1.85
C ILE A 106 -1.87 -5.92 2.78
N LEU A 107 -2.21 -7.06 3.38
CA LEU A 107 -3.27 -7.14 4.40
C LEU A 107 -2.99 -6.22 5.60
N ALA A 108 -1.74 -6.15 6.06
CA ALA A 108 -1.34 -5.28 7.17
C ALA A 108 -1.51 -3.79 6.81
N ILE A 109 -1.10 -3.38 5.62
CA ILE A 109 -1.29 -2.01 5.13
C ILE A 109 -2.79 -1.67 5.06
N ILE A 110 -3.61 -2.53 4.44
CA ILE A 110 -5.06 -2.31 4.34
C ILE A 110 -5.70 -2.20 5.73
N GLN A 111 -5.26 -2.99 6.70
CA GLN A 111 -5.76 -2.88 8.06
C GLN A 111 -5.45 -1.52 8.68
N ILE A 112 -4.26 -1.01 8.52
CA ILE A 112 -3.83 0.26 9.12
C ILE A 112 -4.46 1.44 8.39
N GLU A 113 -4.57 1.39 7.07
CA GLU A 113 -5.07 2.48 6.24
C GLU A 113 -6.58 2.67 6.35
N SER A 114 -7.35 1.59 6.27
CA SER A 114 -8.81 1.68 6.18
C SER A 114 -9.57 0.74 7.11
N ASN A 115 -8.85 -0.15 7.82
CA ASN A 115 -9.49 -1.29 8.50
C ASN A 115 -10.47 -2.04 7.58
N PHE A 116 -10.06 -2.29 6.34
CA PHE A 116 -10.84 -2.94 5.27
C PHE A 116 -12.14 -2.22 4.87
N GLN A 117 -12.24 -0.90 5.06
CA GLN A 117 -13.36 -0.10 4.56
C GLN A 117 -13.07 0.35 3.13
N HIS A 118 -13.72 -0.27 2.12
CA HIS A 118 -13.45 0.00 0.71
C HIS A 118 -13.81 1.43 0.28
N ALA A 119 -14.82 2.04 0.90
CA ALA A 119 -15.24 3.41 0.61
C ALA A 119 -14.71 4.41 1.67
N ALA A 120 -13.63 4.09 2.38
CA ALA A 120 -13.03 5.02 3.32
C ALA A 120 -12.46 6.24 2.60
N VAL A 121 -12.78 7.43 3.12
CA VAL A 121 -12.22 8.70 2.64
C VAL A 121 -11.61 9.43 3.82
N SER A 122 -10.31 9.73 3.73
CA SER A 122 -9.61 10.48 4.78
C SER A 122 -9.95 11.98 4.72
N PRO A 123 -9.69 12.74 5.80
CA PRO A 123 -9.88 14.21 5.80
C PRO A 123 -9.09 14.96 4.73
N VAL A 124 -8.02 14.35 4.20
CA VAL A 124 -7.18 14.92 3.14
C VAL A 124 -7.49 14.34 1.77
N GLY A 125 -8.51 13.48 1.66
CA GLY A 125 -9.01 12.95 0.40
C GLY A 125 -8.36 11.65 -0.07
N ALA A 126 -7.54 10.98 0.74
CA ALA A 126 -7.10 9.62 0.44
C ALA A 126 -8.29 8.67 0.46
N ARG A 127 -8.34 7.68 -0.47
CA ARG A 127 -9.53 6.86 -0.71
C ARG A 127 -9.23 5.37 -0.76
N GLY A 128 -10.21 4.59 -0.34
CA GLY A 128 -10.27 3.16 -0.52
C GLY A 128 -9.44 2.34 0.48
N LEU A 129 -9.30 1.06 0.20
CA LEU A 129 -8.67 0.08 1.09
C LEU A 129 -7.23 0.45 1.46
N MET A 130 -6.45 0.92 0.51
CA MET A 130 -5.04 1.26 0.66
C MET A 130 -4.80 2.78 0.72
N GLN A 131 -5.87 3.58 0.92
CA GLN A 131 -5.84 5.03 1.10
C GLN A 131 -4.97 5.77 0.07
N ILE A 132 -5.26 5.55 -1.20
CA ILE A 132 -4.53 6.20 -2.29
C ILE A 132 -5.06 7.63 -2.49
N MET A 133 -4.14 8.59 -2.57
CA MET A 133 -4.48 9.95 -2.96
C MET A 133 -4.93 9.99 -4.42
N PRO A 134 -6.00 10.74 -4.78
CA PRO A 134 -6.50 10.80 -6.15
C PRO A 134 -5.45 11.18 -7.19
N GLU A 135 -4.55 12.09 -6.88
CA GLU A 135 -3.47 12.49 -7.79
C GLU A 135 -2.47 11.34 -8.00
N THR A 136 -2.09 10.65 -6.93
CA THR A 136 -1.26 9.44 -6.99
C THR A 136 -1.96 8.35 -7.80
N GLY A 137 -3.25 8.12 -7.55
CA GLY A 137 -4.05 7.13 -8.27
C GLY A 137 -4.09 7.40 -9.77
N ARG A 138 -4.28 8.66 -10.19
CA ARG A 138 -4.25 9.06 -11.60
C ARG A 138 -2.88 8.76 -12.24
N TYR A 139 -1.80 9.17 -11.58
CA TYR A 139 -0.45 8.92 -12.05
C TYR A 139 -0.15 7.41 -12.21
N LEU A 140 -0.54 6.61 -11.21
CA LEU A 140 -0.36 5.16 -11.23
C LEU A 140 -1.23 4.49 -12.30
N ALA A 141 -2.47 4.96 -12.51
CA ALA A 141 -3.35 4.47 -13.56
C ALA A 141 -2.75 4.71 -14.95
N ASP A 142 -2.12 5.87 -15.18
CA ASP A 142 -1.40 6.18 -16.42
C ASP A 142 -0.19 5.25 -16.62
N ALA A 143 0.53 4.94 -15.56
CA ALA A 143 1.66 4.01 -15.61
C ALA A 143 1.19 2.57 -15.91
N LEU A 144 0.16 2.10 -15.21
CA LEU A 144 -0.44 0.78 -15.42
C LEU A 144 -1.15 0.64 -16.76
N HIS A 145 -1.69 1.73 -17.33
CA HIS A 145 -2.26 1.69 -18.68
C HIS A 145 -1.25 1.22 -19.73
N ARG A 146 -0.03 1.68 -19.62
CA ARG A 146 1.06 1.26 -20.50
C ARG A 146 1.41 -0.23 -20.34
N GLU A 147 1.16 -0.78 -19.16
CA GLU A 147 1.44 -2.18 -18.84
C GLU A 147 0.21 -3.10 -18.97
N CYS A 148 -0.99 -2.63 -18.65
CA CYS A 148 -2.19 -3.45 -18.49
C CYS A 148 -3.42 -2.96 -19.29
N GLY A 149 -3.32 -1.91 -20.10
CA GLY A 149 -4.42 -1.44 -20.97
C GLY A 149 -5.57 -0.70 -20.24
N LEU A 150 -5.41 -0.32 -18.98
CA LEU A 150 -6.38 0.51 -18.25
C LEU A 150 -6.32 1.94 -18.81
N ARG A 151 -7.48 2.48 -19.27
CA ARG A 151 -7.50 3.81 -19.90
C ARG A 151 -7.39 4.93 -18.86
N PRO A 152 -6.36 5.81 -18.91
CA PRO A 152 -6.20 6.92 -17.97
C PRO A 152 -7.35 7.93 -18.04
N ALA A 153 -7.94 8.10 -19.21
CA ALA A 153 -9.02 9.06 -19.45
C ALA A 153 -10.27 8.80 -18.60
N ASP A 154 -10.45 7.58 -18.10
CA ASP A 154 -11.60 7.17 -17.30
C ASP A 154 -11.34 7.21 -15.79
N PHE A 155 -10.13 7.61 -15.36
CA PHE A 155 -9.83 7.70 -13.94
C PHE A 155 -10.62 8.82 -13.27
N ARG A 156 -11.42 8.45 -12.27
CA ARG A 156 -12.12 9.36 -11.37
C ARG A 156 -11.70 9.05 -9.92
N PRO A 157 -11.68 10.03 -9.01
CA PRO A 157 -11.36 9.77 -7.60
C PRO A 157 -12.19 8.62 -7.00
N GLU A 158 -13.47 8.53 -7.38
CA GLU A 158 -14.40 7.50 -6.90
C GLU A 158 -14.04 6.10 -7.40
N SER A 159 -13.26 5.97 -8.48
CA SER A 159 -12.77 4.66 -8.93
C SER A 159 -11.84 3.99 -7.89
N LEU A 160 -11.28 4.77 -6.97
CA LEU A 160 -10.49 4.27 -5.84
C LEU A 160 -11.36 3.59 -4.76
N ASP A 161 -12.67 3.72 -4.82
CA ASP A 161 -13.59 3.04 -3.91
C ASP A 161 -13.84 1.57 -4.35
N ASP A 162 -13.50 1.22 -5.59
CA ASP A 162 -13.50 -0.19 -6.03
C ASP A 162 -12.33 -0.94 -5.40
N PRO A 163 -12.60 -2.00 -4.63
CA PRO A 163 -11.57 -2.76 -3.91
C PRO A 163 -10.46 -3.27 -4.81
N SER A 164 -10.82 -3.83 -5.98
CA SER A 164 -9.85 -4.43 -6.89
C SER A 164 -8.95 -3.40 -7.52
N HIS A 165 -9.53 -2.26 -7.93
CA HIS A 165 -8.77 -1.17 -8.51
C HIS A 165 -7.82 -0.54 -7.48
N ASN A 166 -8.30 -0.31 -6.27
CA ASN A 166 -7.53 0.28 -5.18
C ASN A 166 -6.33 -0.60 -4.77
N ILE A 167 -6.57 -1.91 -4.55
CA ILE A 167 -5.51 -2.87 -4.21
C ILE A 167 -4.45 -2.93 -5.32
N ARG A 168 -4.87 -2.96 -6.59
CA ARG A 168 -3.96 -2.98 -7.73
C ARG A 168 -3.04 -1.77 -7.75
N LEU A 169 -3.60 -0.57 -7.63
CA LEU A 169 -2.84 0.67 -7.60
C LEU A 169 -1.92 0.76 -6.37
N GLY A 170 -2.43 0.44 -5.19
CA GLY A 170 -1.67 0.52 -3.95
C GLY A 170 -0.50 -0.47 -3.90
N THR A 171 -0.72 -1.70 -4.38
CA THR A 171 0.33 -2.73 -4.45
C THR A 171 1.40 -2.35 -5.48
N TYR A 172 1.00 -1.84 -6.65
CA TYR A 172 1.93 -1.31 -7.65
C TYR A 172 2.75 -0.13 -7.10
N TYR A 173 2.11 0.78 -6.37
CA TYR A 173 2.78 1.91 -5.71
C TYR A 173 3.84 1.43 -4.71
N LEU A 174 3.47 0.53 -3.81
CA LEU A 174 4.41 -0.04 -2.83
C LEU A 174 5.59 -0.75 -3.51
N HIS A 175 5.32 -1.50 -4.58
CA HIS A 175 6.38 -2.13 -5.37
C HIS A 175 7.36 -1.12 -5.95
N GLY A 176 6.85 -0.01 -6.52
CA GLY A 176 7.67 1.09 -7.03
C GLY A 176 8.55 1.71 -5.94
N LEU A 177 7.97 2.00 -4.77
CA LEU A 177 8.69 2.55 -3.63
C LEU A 177 9.78 1.59 -3.11
N ARG A 178 9.46 0.29 -3.03
CA ARG A 178 10.44 -0.72 -2.63
C ARG A 178 11.62 -0.81 -3.61
N LYS A 179 11.36 -0.66 -4.90
CA LYS A 179 12.42 -0.56 -5.91
C LYS A 179 13.26 0.70 -5.77
N GLN A 180 12.62 1.83 -5.48
CA GLN A 180 13.30 3.12 -5.34
C GLN A 180 14.22 3.15 -4.12
N PHE A 181 13.70 2.75 -2.96
CA PHE A 181 14.43 2.88 -1.69
C PHE A 181 15.27 1.64 -1.33
N GLN A 182 15.05 0.49 -1.97
CA GLN A 182 15.75 -0.79 -1.71
C GLN A 182 15.66 -1.27 -0.24
N ASP A 183 14.82 -0.64 0.55
CA ASP A 183 14.56 -0.91 1.96
C ASP A 183 13.05 -0.89 2.22
N LEU A 184 12.54 -1.91 2.90
CA LEU A 184 11.10 -2.03 3.15
C LEU A 184 10.60 -0.96 4.13
N ASN A 185 11.39 -0.64 5.14
CA ASN A 185 11.01 0.35 6.14
C ASN A 185 10.91 1.74 5.50
N LEU A 186 11.93 2.14 4.73
CA LEU A 186 11.92 3.39 3.97
C LEU A 186 10.79 3.42 2.93
N ALA A 187 10.50 2.30 2.27
CA ALA A 187 9.38 2.21 1.34
C ALA A 187 8.02 2.44 2.02
N LEU A 188 7.82 1.89 3.22
CA LEU A 188 6.60 2.11 4.02
C LEU A 188 6.51 3.55 4.52
N ILE A 189 7.62 4.14 4.97
CA ILE A 189 7.66 5.57 5.33
C ILE A 189 7.31 6.43 4.11
N ALA A 190 7.87 6.11 2.94
CA ALA A 190 7.59 6.82 1.70
C ALA A 190 6.15 6.59 1.19
N TYR A 191 5.55 5.45 1.48
CA TYR A 191 4.14 5.19 1.21
C TYR A 191 3.25 6.19 1.94
N ASN A 192 3.56 6.45 3.21
CA ASN A 192 2.79 7.36 4.06
C ASN A 192 3.12 8.85 3.82
N LEU A 193 4.40 9.21 3.73
CA LEU A 193 4.84 10.60 3.63
C LEU A 193 4.98 11.11 2.18
N GLY A 194 5.03 10.22 1.22
CA GLY A 194 5.40 10.48 -0.16
C GLY A 194 6.91 10.36 -0.40
N PRO A 195 7.33 9.83 -1.58
CA PRO A 195 8.73 9.57 -1.88
C PRO A 195 9.59 10.84 -1.97
N GLY A 196 9.02 11.95 -2.45
CA GLY A 196 9.74 13.21 -2.56
C GLY A 196 10.12 13.78 -1.19
N GLU A 197 9.23 13.69 -0.21
CA GLU A 197 9.49 14.14 1.16
C GLU A 197 10.59 13.30 1.81
N VAL A 198 10.50 11.98 1.67
CA VAL A 198 11.53 11.08 2.24
C VAL A 198 12.88 11.33 1.59
N GLN A 199 12.93 11.47 0.27
CA GLN A 199 14.16 11.76 -0.46
C GLN A 199 14.78 13.09 -0.01
N SER A 200 13.97 14.15 0.08
CA SER A 200 14.41 15.47 0.53
C SER A 200 14.98 15.43 1.95
N ARG A 201 14.34 14.67 2.87
CA ARG A 201 14.84 14.53 4.23
C ARG A 201 16.16 13.78 4.31
N ILE A 202 16.31 12.72 3.52
CA ILE A 202 17.58 11.97 3.44
C ILE A 202 18.70 12.90 2.96
N GLU A 203 18.48 13.66 1.89
CA GLU A 203 19.47 14.58 1.30
C GLU A 203 19.87 15.70 2.27
N ASN A 204 18.95 16.16 3.10
CA ASN A 204 19.20 17.22 4.08
C ASN A 204 19.53 16.71 5.49
N ASN A 205 19.72 15.40 5.68
CA ASN A 205 19.96 14.75 6.98
C ASN A 205 18.91 15.12 8.04
N LEU A 206 17.63 15.21 7.65
CA LEU A 206 16.51 15.48 8.52
C LEU A 206 15.86 14.17 8.99
N GLU A 207 15.38 14.17 10.23
CA GLU A 207 14.64 13.04 10.79
C GLU A 207 13.22 12.95 10.20
N PHE A 208 12.66 11.74 10.16
CA PHE A 208 11.28 11.46 9.83
C PHE A 208 10.70 10.40 10.76
N SER A 209 9.38 10.47 10.95
CA SER A 209 8.69 9.47 11.77
C SER A 209 8.59 8.14 11.04
N ALA A 210 9.04 7.07 11.69
CA ALA A 210 8.85 5.70 11.23
C ALA A 210 7.55 5.06 11.74
N GLN A 211 6.74 5.80 12.52
CA GLN A 211 5.58 5.27 13.24
C GLN A 211 4.63 4.46 12.35
N PHE A 212 4.34 4.92 11.14
CA PHE A 212 3.48 4.18 10.21
C PHE A 212 4.12 2.84 9.83
N ALA A 213 5.40 2.86 9.46
CA ALA A 213 6.12 1.66 9.08
C ALA A 213 6.18 0.66 10.23
N ASP A 214 6.48 1.13 11.45
CA ASP A 214 6.54 0.30 12.65
C ASP A 214 5.20 -0.41 12.90
N ILE A 215 4.08 0.32 12.88
CA ILE A 215 2.74 -0.25 13.09
C ILE A 215 2.37 -1.26 11.99
N VAL A 216 2.70 -0.98 10.74
CA VAL A 216 2.48 -1.91 9.63
C VAL A 216 3.31 -3.18 9.79
N LEU A 217 4.59 -3.04 10.14
CA LEU A 217 5.49 -4.19 10.33
C LEU A 217 5.09 -5.04 11.53
N ASP A 218 4.69 -4.43 12.64
CA ASP A 218 4.15 -5.14 13.81
C ASP A 218 2.88 -5.92 13.44
N THR A 219 1.97 -5.30 12.71
CA THR A 219 0.74 -5.96 12.23
C THR A 219 1.06 -7.13 11.30
N TYR A 220 2.02 -6.93 10.40
CA TYR A 220 2.49 -7.96 9.48
C TYR A 220 3.11 -9.14 10.24
N GLN A 221 3.95 -8.91 11.24
CA GLN A 221 4.51 -9.97 12.08
C GLN A 221 3.42 -10.72 12.86
N ASN A 222 2.46 -10.01 13.44
CA ASN A 222 1.31 -10.63 14.11
C ASN A 222 0.53 -11.56 13.18
N TYR A 223 0.34 -11.19 11.92
CA TYR A 223 -0.28 -12.06 10.92
C TYR A 223 0.57 -13.30 10.62
N LYS A 224 1.89 -13.18 10.57
CA LYS A 224 2.79 -14.33 10.37
C LYS A 224 2.74 -15.29 11.54
N GLU A 225 2.79 -14.78 12.77
CA GLU A 225 2.78 -15.59 13.99
C GLU A 225 1.45 -16.31 14.23
N SER A 226 0.33 -15.65 13.95
CA SER A 226 -1.00 -16.27 14.06
C SER A 226 -1.15 -17.52 13.19
N LEU A 227 -0.28 -17.69 12.22
CA LEU A 227 -0.30 -18.74 11.22
C LEU A 227 0.64 -19.90 11.49
N THR A 228 1.58 -19.73 12.41
CA THR A 228 2.46 -20.80 12.89
C THR A 228 1.80 -21.61 14.00
N ARG A 229 0.65 -21.16 14.51
CA ARG A 229 -0.10 -21.81 15.61
C ARG A 229 -1.20 -22.76 15.14
N PHE A 230 -1.32 -23.00 13.84
CA PHE A 230 -2.19 -23.97 13.19
C PHE A 230 -1.32 -24.88 12.31
#